data_98961acc93fdd75f361f78d43b165a54
#
_entry.id   98961acc93fdd75f361f78d43b165a54
#
_cell.length_a   1.000
_cell.length_b   1.000
_cell.length_c   1.000
_cell.angle_alpha   90.00
_cell.angle_beta   90.00
_cell.angle_gamma   90.00
#
_symmetry.space_group_name_H-M   'P 1'
#
loop_
_entity.id
_entity.type
_entity.pdbx_description
1 polymer ?
#
loop_
_entity_poly.entity_id
_entity_poly.type
_entity_poly.pdbx_seq_one_letter_code
_entity_poly.pdbx_strand_id
1 'polypeptide(L)'
;HVDGVLSASLAPARVDEALRSTALSHARAIAERLDYVGVFALELFCRDGELLANELAPRVHNSGHWTIEGAETSQFQNHLRAVLGLPLGDTAVRGVACMLNWIGAMPDAAPVLSAAGGHWHDYGKQPRDGRKVGHATLRADEAEALAQRLAEVGEALGRRAQVAPVVARLREG
;
A
#
# COMPACT_ATOMS: atom_id res chain seq x y z
N HIS A 1 2.35 1.73 -10.50
CA HIS A 1 1.88 0.67 -11.40
C HIS A 1 2.92 0.40 -12.49
N VAL A 2 3.04 -0.85 -12.89
CA VAL A 2 3.85 -1.29 -14.03
C VAL A 2 2.94 -2.18 -14.86
N ASP A 3 2.83 -1.90 -16.15
CA ASP A 3 1.96 -2.63 -17.10
C ASP A 3 0.53 -2.85 -16.57
N GLY A 4 -0.05 -1.81 -15.98
CA GLY A 4 -1.41 -1.84 -15.42
C GLY A 4 -1.54 -2.58 -14.08
N VAL A 5 -0.47 -3.13 -13.51
CA VAL A 5 -0.49 -3.85 -12.24
C VAL A 5 0.16 -3.03 -11.13
N LEU A 6 -0.46 -2.96 -9.96
CA LEU A 6 0.13 -2.31 -8.79
C LEU A 6 1.41 -3.04 -8.38
N SER A 7 2.55 -2.38 -8.58
CA SER A 7 3.88 -2.92 -8.29
C SER A 7 4.38 -2.52 -6.90
N ALA A 8 4.17 -1.26 -6.50
CA ALA A 8 4.54 -0.73 -5.20
C ALA A 8 3.51 0.28 -4.70
N SER A 9 3.37 0.39 -3.38
CA SER A 9 2.56 1.43 -2.71
C SER A 9 3.40 2.13 -1.66
N LEU A 10 3.33 3.46 -1.62
CA LEU A 10 3.96 4.30 -0.59
C LEU A 10 2.87 4.92 0.28
N ALA A 11 3.04 4.83 1.59
CA ALA A 11 2.14 5.43 2.57
C ALA A 11 2.93 6.20 3.65
N PRO A 12 2.43 7.38 4.08
CA PRO A 12 1.28 8.09 3.54
C PRO A 12 1.53 8.62 2.12
N ALA A 13 0.46 8.80 1.35
CA ALA A 13 0.56 9.41 0.04
C ALA A 13 1.01 10.88 0.17
N ARG A 14 2.01 11.27 -0.62
CA ARG A 14 2.53 12.65 -0.65
C ARG A 14 1.77 13.45 -1.70
N VAL A 15 0.58 13.90 -1.33
CA VAL A 15 -0.31 14.74 -2.12
C VAL A 15 -0.67 15.98 -1.31
N ASP A 16 -1.04 17.07 -1.98
CA ASP A 16 -1.51 18.27 -1.28
C ASP A 16 -2.82 18.01 -0.51
N GLU A 17 -3.08 18.82 0.52
CA GLU A 17 -4.22 18.63 1.41
C GLU A 17 -5.57 18.88 0.68
N ALA A 18 -5.61 19.74 -0.31
CA ALA A 18 -6.83 19.99 -1.09
C ALA A 18 -7.22 18.73 -1.89
N LEU A 19 -6.24 18.11 -2.55
CA LEU A 19 -6.45 16.87 -3.30
C LEU A 19 -6.86 15.72 -2.36
N ARG A 20 -6.19 15.60 -1.22
CA ARG A 20 -6.51 14.62 -0.18
C ARG A 20 -7.92 14.80 0.36
N SER A 21 -8.32 16.03 0.69
CA SER A 21 -9.66 16.35 1.17
C SER A 21 -10.73 16.02 0.14
N THR A 22 -10.47 16.32 -1.13
CA THR A 22 -11.37 15.99 -2.25
C THR A 22 -11.55 14.47 -2.38
N ALA A 23 -10.45 13.70 -2.35
CA ALA A 23 -10.51 12.24 -2.41
C ALA A 23 -11.32 11.64 -1.25
N LEU A 24 -11.10 12.15 -0.03
CA LEU A 24 -11.85 11.71 1.16
C LEU A 24 -13.34 12.06 1.05
N SER A 25 -13.69 13.25 0.50
CA SER A 25 -15.08 13.64 0.32
C SER A 25 -15.81 12.72 -0.67
N HIS A 26 -15.14 12.33 -1.77
CA HIS A 26 -15.68 11.35 -2.72
C HIS A 26 -15.90 9.98 -2.08
N ALA A 27 -14.91 9.49 -1.33
CA ALA A 27 -15.04 8.21 -0.64
C ALA A 27 -16.20 8.23 0.38
N ARG A 28 -16.33 9.32 1.16
CA ARG A 28 -17.43 9.49 2.11
C ARG A 28 -18.79 9.50 1.42
N ALA A 29 -18.94 10.29 0.35
CA ALA A 29 -20.20 10.38 -0.38
C ALA A 29 -20.64 9.02 -0.97
N ILE A 30 -19.67 8.22 -1.46
CA ILE A 30 -19.94 6.86 -1.96
C ILE A 30 -20.40 5.96 -0.81
N ALA A 31 -19.69 5.96 0.32
CA ALA A 31 -20.02 5.12 1.48
C ALA A 31 -21.43 5.44 2.02
N GLU A 32 -21.75 6.73 2.18
CA GLU A 32 -23.06 7.21 2.63
C GLU A 32 -24.18 6.84 1.65
N ARG A 33 -23.94 7.05 0.34
CA ARG A 33 -24.94 6.75 -0.70
C ARG A 33 -25.30 5.28 -0.80
N LEU A 34 -24.31 4.40 -0.48
CA LEU A 34 -24.46 2.94 -0.54
C LEU A 34 -24.84 2.33 0.81
N ASP A 35 -24.94 3.13 1.87
CA ASP A 35 -25.07 2.65 3.27
C ASP A 35 -24.06 1.52 3.56
N TYR A 36 -22.80 1.78 3.15
CA TYR A 36 -21.78 0.74 3.12
C TYR A 36 -21.16 0.47 4.49
N VAL A 37 -21.15 -0.78 4.90
CA VAL A 37 -20.50 -1.25 6.12
C VAL A 37 -19.31 -2.12 5.77
N GLY A 38 -18.11 -1.71 6.19
CA GLY A 38 -16.87 -2.43 5.90
C GLY A 38 -15.77 -1.51 5.38
N VAL A 39 -14.63 -2.08 5.06
CA VAL A 39 -13.55 -1.39 4.36
C VAL A 39 -13.76 -1.50 2.86
N PHE A 40 -13.59 -0.41 2.15
CA PHE A 40 -13.49 -0.38 0.69
C PHE A 40 -12.27 0.42 0.26
N ALA A 41 -11.84 0.23 -0.96
CA ALA A 41 -10.81 1.04 -1.59
C ALA A 41 -11.41 1.80 -2.78
N LEU A 42 -11.13 3.11 -2.83
CA LEU A 42 -11.38 3.95 -3.99
C LEU A 42 -10.01 4.31 -4.57
N GLU A 43 -9.67 3.71 -5.70
CA GLU A 43 -8.44 4.04 -6.43
C GLU A 43 -8.70 5.21 -7.39
N LEU A 44 -7.83 6.21 -7.30
CA LEU A 44 -7.92 7.43 -8.09
C LEU A 44 -6.59 7.67 -8.80
N PHE A 45 -6.64 8.04 -10.08
CA PHE A 45 -5.51 8.68 -10.73
C PHE A 45 -5.54 10.17 -10.42
N CYS A 46 -4.35 10.74 -10.21
CA CYS A 46 -4.16 12.18 -10.15
C CYS A 46 -3.45 12.62 -11.43
N ARG A 47 -4.10 13.50 -12.22
CA ARG A 47 -3.55 14.08 -13.41
C ARG A 47 -3.88 15.57 -13.44
N ASP A 48 -2.85 16.40 -13.55
CA ASP A 48 -2.96 17.86 -13.63
C ASP A 48 -3.80 18.49 -12.48
N GLY A 49 -3.69 17.89 -11.26
CA GLY A 49 -4.44 18.31 -10.08
C GLY A 49 -5.89 17.80 -10.04
N GLU A 50 -6.33 17.03 -11.01
CA GLU A 50 -7.66 16.42 -11.05
C GLU A 50 -7.63 14.94 -10.64
N LEU A 51 -8.70 14.50 -9.97
CA LEU A 51 -8.90 13.12 -9.59
C LEU A 51 -9.79 12.40 -10.60
N LEU A 52 -9.28 11.31 -11.15
CA LEU A 52 -10.00 10.44 -12.06
C LEU A 52 -10.22 9.07 -11.41
N ALA A 53 -11.45 8.58 -11.40
CA ALA A 53 -11.77 7.27 -10.84
C ALA A 53 -11.11 6.16 -11.66
N ASN A 54 -10.44 5.24 -10.97
CA ASN A 54 -9.88 4.02 -11.55
C ASN A 54 -10.70 2.78 -11.15
N GLU A 55 -10.74 2.48 -9.86
CA GLU A 55 -11.40 1.28 -9.36
C GLU A 55 -12.09 1.56 -8.02
N LEU A 56 -13.26 0.95 -7.82
CA LEU A 56 -13.92 0.83 -6.52
C LEU A 56 -13.95 -0.65 -6.13
N ALA A 57 -13.29 -0.99 -5.04
CA ALA A 57 -13.30 -2.35 -4.50
C ALA A 57 -14.03 -2.37 -3.15
N PRO A 58 -15.28 -2.91 -3.06
CA PRO A 58 -16.06 -2.96 -1.82
C PRO A 58 -15.59 -4.12 -0.91
N ARG A 59 -14.33 -4.10 -0.54
CA ARG A 59 -13.63 -5.11 0.27
C ARG A 59 -12.25 -4.61 0.66
N VAL A 60 -11.56 -5.35 1.53
CA VAL A 60 -10.11 -5.19 1.71
C VAL A 60 -9.41 -5.28 0.35
N HIS A 61 -8.42 -4.43 0.13
CA HIS A 61 -7.78 -4.28 -1.16
C HIS A 61 -6.26 -4.38 -1.06
N ASN A 62 -5.62 -4.87 -2.13
CA ASN A 62 -4.17 -5.04 -2.16
C ASN A 62 -3.41 -3.73 -1.91
N SER A 63 -3.91 -2.59 -2.41
CA SER A 63 -3.28 -1.28 -2.15
C SER A 63 -3.26 -0.90 -0.66
N GLY A 64 -4.10 -1.50 0.16
CA GLY A 64 -4.16 -1.32 1.61
C GLY A 64 -3.44 -2.39 2.44
N HIS A 65 -2.75 -3.36 1.82
CA HIS A 65 -2.06 -4.42 2.60
C HIS A 65 -0.89 -3.88 3.44
N TRP A 66 -0.28 -2.76 3.03
CA TRP A 66 0.74 -2.07 3.82
C TRP A 66 0.27 -1.73 5.24
N THR A 67 -1.05 -1.62 5.45
CA THR A 67 -1.64 -1.30 6.76
C THR A 67 -1.42 -2.38 7.81
N ILE A 68 -1.04 -3.60 7.41
CA ILE A 68 -0.75 -4.69 8.37
C ILE A 68 0.37 -4.26 9.31
N GLU A 69 1.44 -3.65 8.79
CA GLU A 69 2.59 -3.20 9.57
C GLU A 69 2.68 -1.69 9.69
N GLY A 70 2.15 -0.96 8.71
CA GLY A 70 2.32 0.48 8.58
C GLY A 70 1.19 1.32 9.19
N ALA A 71 0.14 0.73 9.76
CA ALA A 71 -0.93 1.43 10.46
C ALA A 71 -1.14 0.89 11.88
N GLU A 72 -1.78 1.67 12.75
CA GLU A 72 -2.15 1.23 14.10
C GLU A 72 -3.14 0.07 14.04
N THR A 73 -4.12 0.14 13.14
CA THR A 73 -5.07 -0.94 12.89
C THR A 73 -5.12 -1.24 11.40
N SER A 74 -4.93 -2.48 11.03
CA SER A 74 -4.94 -2.89 9.63
C SER A 74 -6.33 -2.79 9.00
N GLN A 75 -6.38 -2.70 7.68
CA GLN A 75 -7.64 -2.77 6.92
C GLN A 75 -8.45 -4.05 7.22
N PHE A 76 -7.76 -5.15 7.48
CA PHE A 76 -8.40 -6.44 7.81
C PHE A 76 -9.11 -6.39 9.16
N GLN A 77 -8.42 -5.86 10.18
CA GLN A 77 -9.00 -5.71 11.51
C GLN A 77 -10.19 -4.75 11.49
N ASN A 78 -10.05 -3.58 10.83
CA ASN A 78 -11.13 -2.61 10.74
C ASN A 78 -12.30 -3.12 9.89
N HIS A 79 -12.05 -3.94 8.86
CA HIS A 79 -13.12 -4.60 8.13
C HIS A 79 -13.94 -5.54 9.02
N LEU A 80 -13.27 -6.40 9.79
CA LEU A 80 -13.94 -7.29 10.73
C LEU A 80 -14.69 -6.52 11.82
N ARG A 81 -14.07 -5.48 12.39
CA ARG A 81 -14.73 -4.63 13.39
C ARG A 81 -16.01 -3.99 12.81
N ALA A 82 -15.94 -3.43 11.61
CA ALA A 82 -17.09 -2.80 10.96
C ALA A 82 -18.23 -3.79 10.75
N VAL A 83 -17.97 -4.96 10.14
CA VAL A 83 -19.03 -5.94 9.84
C VAL A 83 -19.62 -6.61 11.08
N LEU A 84 -18.88 -6.60 12.19
CA LEU A 84 -19.35 -7.11 13.49
C LEU A 84 -19.98 -6.03 14.38
N GLY A 85 -20.06 -4.77 13.89
CA GLY A 85 -20.60 -3.66 14.68
C GLY A 85 -19.72 -3.27 15.87
N LEU A 86 -18.42 -3.58 15.83
CA LEU A 86 -17.45 -3.23 16.87
C LEU A 86 -16.86 -1.83 16.64
N PRO A 87 -16.38 -1.14 17.69
CA PRO A 87 -15.67 0.12 17.53
C PRO A 87 -14.45 -0.03 16.59
N LEU A 88 -14.32 0.89 15.64
CA LEU A 88 -13.15 0.91 14.74
C LEU A 88 -11.88 1.25 15.52
N GLY A 89 -10.77 0.64 15.10
CA GLY A 89 -9.45 1.00 15.60
C GLY A 89 -8.89 2.22 14.89
N ASP A 90 -7.91 2.84 15.53
CA ASP A 90 -7.18 3.97 14.97
C ASP A 90 -6.53 3.59 13.62
N THR A 91 -6.61 4.49 12.66
CA THR A 91 -6.03 4.31 11.32
C THR A 91 -4.73 5.11 11.11
N ALA A 92 -4.16 5.67 12.18
CA ALA A 92 -2.92 6.43 12.10
C ALA A 92 -1.80 5.60 11.47
N VAL A 93 -1.02 6.26 10.63
CA VAL A 93 0.14 5.65 9.97
C VAL A 93 1.33 5.63 10.92
N ARG A 94 2.06 4.52 10.93
CA ARG A 94 3.29 4.35 11.71
C ARG A 94 4.50 4.72 10.87
N GLY A 95 4.92 5.98 10.94
CA GLY A 95 6.04 6.50 10.15
C GLY A 95 5.74 6.51 8.66
N VAL A 96 6.62 5.91 7.87
CA VAL A 96 6.45 5.73 6.42
C VAL A 96 6.58 4.25 6.07
N ALA A 97 5.74 3.78 5.15
CA ALA A 97 5.72 2.38 4.73
C ALA A 97 5.68 2.26 3.20
N CYS A 98 6.38 1.27 2.68
CA CYS A 98 6.31 0.88 1.28
C CYS A 98 5.96 -0.61 1.19
N MET A 99 4.93 -0.92 0.44
CA MET A 99 4.60 -2.30 0.07
C MET A 99 5.09 -2.57 -1.35
N LEU A 100 5.74 -3.71 -1.54
CA LEU A 100 6.21 -4.22 -2.83
C LEU A 100 5.43 -5.49 -3.16
N ASN A 101 4.69 -5.50 -4.27
CA ASN A 101 4.01 -6.71 -4.73
C ASN A 101 4.97 -7.66 -5.46
N TRP A 102 4.84 -8.95 -5.17
CA TRP A 102 5.51 -10.01 -5.91
C TRP A 102 4.57 -10.52 -7.00
N ILE A 103 4.97 -10.28 -8.25
CA ILE A 103 4.17 -10.62 -9.45
C ILE A 103 4.88 -11.73 -10.19
N GLY A 104 4.13 -12.77 -10.56
CA GLY A 104 4.64 -13.94 -11.25
C GLY A 104 5.19 -15.00 -10.32
N ALA A 105 6.30 -14.70 -9.63
CA ALA A 105 6.97 -15.60 -8.70
C ALA A 105 7.45 -14.86 -7.44
N MET A 106 7.58 -15.61 -6.34
CA MET A 106 8.17 -15.15 -5.09
C MET A 106 9.69 -15.03 -5.27
N PRO A 107 10.30 -13.88 -4.90
CA PRO A 107 11.76 -13.78 -4.80
C PRO A 107 12.29 -14.43 -3.51
N ASP A 108 13.61 -14.37 -3.30
CA ASP A 108 14.20 -14.73 -2.01
C ASP A 108 13.70 -13.80 -0.90
N ALA A 109 13.28 -14.37 0.22
CA ALA A 109 12.77 -13.62 1.37
C ALA A 109 13.89 -12.99 2.23
N ALA A 110 15.09 -13.56 2.21
CA ALA A 110 16.17 -13.19 3.12
C ALA A 110 16.54 -11.69 3.07
N PRO A 111 16.66 -11.03 1.90
CA PRO A 111 16.97 -9.60 1.86
C PRO A 111 15.92 -8.72 2.54
N VAL A 112 14.64 -9.07 2.41
CA VAL A 112 13.54 -8.34 3.06
C VAL A 112 13.56 -8.59 4.57
N LEU A 113 13.67 -9.85 4.99
CA LEU A 113 13.61 -10.23 6.41
C LEU A 113 14.85 -9.76 7.19
N SER A 114 15.97 -9.53 6.53
CA SER A 114 17.17 -8.96 7.13
C SER A 114 17.11 -7.44 7.26
N ALA A 115 16.24 -6.77 6.51
CA ALA A 115 16.07 -5.33 6.58
C ALA A 115 15.23 -4.95 7.82
N ALA A 116 15.71 -3.96 8.59
CA ALA A 116 14.95 -3.45 9.72
C ALA A 116 13.57 -2.93 9.27
N GLY A 117 12.49 -3.41 9.89
CA GLY A 117 11.11 -3.08 9.49
C GLY A 117 10.65 -3.75 8.20
N GLY A 118 11.35 -4.80 7.76
CA GLY A 118 10.96 -5.65 6.63
C GLY A 118 10.04 -6.79 7.07
N HIS A 119 8.93 -6.95 6.35
CA HIS A 119 7.91 -7.98 6.59
C HIS A 119 7.57 -8.69 5.29
N TRP A 120 7.31 -9.98 5.37
CA TRP A 120 7.14 -10.86 4.24
C TRP A 120 5.80 -11.59 4.27
N HIS A 121 5.08 -11.56 3.15
CA HIS A 121 3.79 -12.22 3.01
C HIS A 121 3.74 -13.07 1.75
N ASP A 122 3.67 -14.36 1.94
CA ASP A 122 3.41 -15.34 0.88
C ASP A 122 1.92 -15.69 0.88
N TYR A 123 1.29 -15.64 -0.31
CA TYR A 123 -0.13 -15.97 -0.45
C TYR A 123 -0.37 -17.47 -0.68
N GLY A 124 0.68 -18.29 -0.74
CA GLY A 124 0.59 -19.70 -1.03
C GLY A 124 0.07 -20.02 -2.44
N LYS A 125 0.20 -19.07 -3.37
CA LYS A 125 -0.32 -19.20 -4.74
C LYS A 125 0.74 -19.77 -5.66
N GLN A 126 0.31 -20.65 -6.55
CA GLN A 126 1.18 -21.14 -7.62
C GLN A 126 1.66 -19.97 -8.51
N PRO A 127 2.95 -19.91 -8.85
CA PRO A 127 3.50 -18.92 -9.77
C PRO A 127 2.77 -18.90 -11.10
N ARG A 128 2.47 -17.70 -11.61
CA ARG A 128 1.85 -17.49 -12.93
C ARG A 128 2.06 -16.03 -13.34
N ASP A 129 2.34 -15.79 -14.60
CA ASP A 129 2.52 -14.45 -15.16
C ASP A 129 1.35 -13.54 -14.81
N GLY A 130 1.67 -12.30 -14.41
CA GLY A 130 0.70 -11.29 -14.01
C GLY A 130 0.01 -11.52 -12.67
N ARG A 131 0.20 -12.69 -12.00
CA ARG A 131 -0.43 -12.97 -10.72
C ARG A 131 0.36 -12.38 -9.57
N LYS A 132 -0.32 -11.66 -8.67
CA LYS A 132 0.23 -11.31 -7.36
C LYS A 132 0.28 -12.57 -6.49
N VAL A 133 1.49 -12.99 -6.12
CA VAL A 133 1.75 -14.22 -5.35
C VAL A 133 2.13 -13.94 -3.91
N GLY A 134 2.45 -12.69 -3.59
CA GLY A 134 2.79 -12.23 -2.25
C GLY A 134 3.12 -10.74 -2.26
N HIS A 135 3.57 -10.25 -1.12
CA HIS A 135 4.12 -8.90 -0.99
C HIS A 135 5.15 -8.83 0.14
N ALA A 136 5.92 -7.76 0.14
CA ALA A 136 6.65 -7.33 1.32
C ALA A 136 6.21 -5.94 1.72
N THR A 137 6.27 -5.64 3.02
CA THR A 137 6.15 -4.27 3.54
C THR A 137 7.47 -3.91 4.23
N LEU A 138 8.06 -2.78 3.84
CA LEU A 138 9.13 -2.16 4.58
C LEU A 138 8.62 -0.87 5.21
N ARG A 139 8.97 -0.61 6.47
CA ARG A 139 8.62 0.61 7.16
C ARG A 139 9.81 1.22 7.89
N ALA A 140 9.76 2.52 8.10
CA ALA A 140 10.70 3.27 8.91
C ALA A 140 9.98 4.47 9.54
N ASP A 141 10.60 5.06 10.56
CA ASP A 141 10.06 6.30 11.14
C ASP A 141 10.34 7.49 10.21
N GLU A 142 11.48 7.47 9.50
CA GLU A 142 11.93 8.53 8.61
C GLU A 142 12.00 8.09 7.14
N ALA A 143 11.68 9.03 6.24
CA ALA A 143 11.62 8.77 4.80
C ALA A 143 12.97 8.34 4.21
N GLU A 144 14.09 8.98 4.60
CA GLU A 144 15.42 8.62 4.09
C GLU A 144 15.85 7.23 4.55
N ALA A 145 15.52 6.86 5.80
CA ALA A 145 15.80 5.52 6.29
C ALA A 145 15.03 4.45 5.49
N LEU A 146 13.77 4.72 5.13
CA LEU A 146 13.01 3.82 4.25
C LEU A 146 13.61 3.79 2.83
N ALA A 147 14.00 4.94 2.28
CA ALA A 147 14.61 5.02 0.95
C ALA A 147 15.88 4.20 0.86
N GLN A 148 16.75 4.27 1.88
CA GLN A 148 17.98 3.47 1.94
C GLN A 148 17.67 1.98 1.99
N ARG A 149 16.77 1.53 2.88
CA ARG A 149 16.36 0.11 2.99
C ARG A 149 15.78 -0.43 1.70
N LEU A 150 14.93 0.35 1.03
CA LEU A 150 14.36 -0.03 -0.26
C LEU A 150 15.43 -0.18 -1.35
N ALA A 151 16.40 0.73 -1.39
CA ALA A 151 17.50 0.64 -2.35
C ALA A 151 18.35 -0.62 -2.12
N GLU A 152 18.71 -0.93 -0.88
CA GLU A 152 19.49 -2.11 -0.50
C GLU A 152 18.72 -3.41 -0.83
N VAL A 153 17.43 -3.50 -0.46
CA VAL A 153 16.58 -4.65 -0.77
C VAL A 153 16.38 -4.80 -2.28
N GLY A 154 16.12 -3.69 -2.98
CA GLY A 154 15.96 -3.69 -4.43
C GLY A 154 17.21 -4.15 -5.18
N GLU A 155 18.38 -3.78 -4.68
CA GLU A 155 19.68 -4.27 -5.18
C GLU A 155 19.84 -5.78 -4.98
N ALA A 156 19.68 -6.22 -3.73
CA ALA A 156 19.86 -7.61 -3.35
C ALA A 156 18.90 -8.57 -4.09
N LEU A 157 17.69 -8.10 -4.40
CA LEU A 157 16.68 -8.85 -5.15
C LEU A 157 16.76 -8.69 -6.67
N GLY A 158 17.69 -7.86 -7.20
CA GLY A 158 17.71 -7.51 -8.62
C GLY A 158 16.47 -6.74 -9.09
N ARG A 159 15.79 -6.02 -8.18
CA ARG A 159 14.53 -5.31 -8.45
C ARG A 159 14.67 -3.78 -8.33
N ARG A 160 15.81 -3.24 -8.70
CA ARG A 160 16.05 -1.78 -8.67
C ARG A 160 14.98 -0.99 -9.39
N ALA A 161 14.51 -1.45 -10.56
CA ALA A 161 13.49 -0.77 -11.34
C ALA A 161 12.14 -0.67 -10.59
N GLN A 162 11.82 -1.65 -9.74
CA GLN A 162 10.60 -1.63 -8.94
C GLN A 162 10.65 -0.58 -7.82
N VAL A 163 11.79 -0.44 -7.17
CA VAL A 163 11.95 0.45 -6.00
C VAL A 163 12.39 1.86 -6.35
N ALA A 164 13.08 2.08 -7.47
CA ALA A 164 13.64 3.37 -7.84
C ALA A 164 12.63 4.54 -7.83
N PRO A 165 11.40 4.40 -8.37
CA PRO A 165 10.42 5.49 -8.33
C PRO A 165 9.99 5.84 -6.90
N VAL A 166 9.92 4.85 -6.00
CA VAL A 166 9.56 5.07 -4.60
C VAL A 166 10.70 5.75 -3.85
N VAL A 167 11.93 5.28 -4.08
CA VAL A 167 13.14 5.89 -3.49
C VAL A 167 13.28 7.36 -3.91
N ALA A 168 13.08 7.66 -5.19
CA ALA A 168 13.08 9.04 -5.67
C ALA A 168 12.02 9.87 -4.94
N ARG A 169 10.79 9.39 -4.88
CA ARG A 169 9.67 10.08 -4.21
C ARG A 169 9.90 10.31 -2.71
N LEU A 170 10.58 9.41 -2.03
CA LEU A 170 10.93 9.55 -0.62
C LEU A 170 11.98 10.65 -0.38
N ARG A 171 12.85 10.92 -1.38
CA ARG A 171 13.93 11.92 -1.31
C ARG A 171 13.55 13.31 -1.84
N GLU A 172 12.43 13.43 -2.53
CA GLU A 172 11.93 14.72 -3.04
C GLU A 172 11.34 15.63 -1.96
N GLY A 173 11.43 15.35 -0.67
CA GLY A 173 11.06 16.20 0.45
C GLY A 173 9.54 16.29 0.68
#